data_f3e62a2c83a8dfbea44d3d86636a4afe
#
_entry.id   f3e62a2c83a8dfbea44d3d86636a4afe
#
_cell.length_a   1.000
_cell.length_b   1.000
_cell.length_c   1.000
_cell.angle_alpha   90.00
_cell.angle_beta   90.00
_cell.angle_gamma   90.00
#
_symmetry.space_group_name_H-M   'P 1'
#
loop_
_entity.id
_entity.type
_entity.pdbx_description
1 polymer ?
#
loop_
_entity_poly.entity_id
_entity_poly.type
_entity_poly.pdbx_seq_one_letter_code
_entity_poly.pdbx_strand_id
1 'polypeptide(L)'
;MKHFIVLVLSSFLSACSVYAPDAGHEVVLVEKPWFFGHGGVDPDPVKPGRTYAALSTQGVDVYMQPMKAETEMHDTMTSDGVPISFHAIMVLQVTDSVSLIKNFGTDWYRNNLEEQFKTMVRQAVRKRGMNETAISTTALDAIDDEIRGALVTFIKEKGLPVKLITMTVGRANPPDAIKNQRIETATQEQRIQTEQQTRLAEVQRKSAEEARAAADNAYRQAIGLSPEQYVQLKRIEMEQRVCAEAKCTFIENSGALPVFGVK
;
A
#
# COMPACT_ATOMS: atom_id res chain seq x y z
N MET A 1 47.90 -6.19 56.47
CA MET A 1 46.47 -6.12 56.75
C MET A 1 45.79 -4.88 56.16
N LYS A 2 46.30 -3.68 56.33
CA LYS A 2 45.65 -2.45 55.78
C LYS A 2 45.49 -2.46 54.25
N HIS A 3 46.45 -2.97 53.49
CA HIS A 3 46.35 -3.03 52.02
C HIS A 3 45.39 -4.12 51.54
N PHE A 4 45.17 -5.17 52.27
CA PHE A 4 44.21 -6.22 51.96
C PHE A 4 42.76 -5.73 52.15
N ILE A 5 42.51 -4.93 53.20
CA ILE A 5 41.23 -4.32 53.46
C ILE A 5 40.87 -3.32 52.38
N VAL A 6 41.83 -2.51 51.93
CA VAL A 6 41.60 -1.54 50.83
C VAL A 6 41.29 -2.25 49.52
N LEU A 7 41.96 -3.36 49.21
CA LEU A 7 41.75 -4.16 48.02
C LEU A 7 40.38 -4.86 48.02
N VAL A 8 39.95 -5.34 49.15
CA VAL A 8 38.61 -5.94 49.31
C VAL A 8 37.51 -4.85 49.22
N LEU A 9 37.76 -3.65 49.81
CA LEU A 9 36.80 -2.53 49.71
C LEU A 9 36.67 -1.98 48.29
N SER A 10 37.77 -1.95 47.51
CA SER A 10 37.75 -1.50 46.11
C SER A 10 37.02 -2.50 45.18
N SER A 11 37.03 -3.79 45.51
CA SER A 11 36.28 -4.83 44.74
C SER A 11 34.77 -4.71 44.91
N PHE A 12 34.29 -4.21 46.01
CA PHE A 12 32.85 -3.98 46.26
C PHE A 12 32.28 -2.77 45.50
N LEU A 13 33.09 -1.80 45.15
CA LEU A 13 32.67 -0.59 44.44
C LEU A 13 32.43 -0.80 42.95
N SER A 14 32.91 -1.90 42.35
CA SER A 14 32.73 -2.26 40.96
C SER A 14 31.55 -3.19 40.69
N ALA A 15 30.68 -3.43 41.67
CA ALA A 15 29.61 -4.40 41.62
C ALA A 15 28.22 -3.81 41.28
N CYS A 16 28.18 -2.71 40.51
CA CYS A 16 26.93 -2.11 40.07
C CYS A 16 26.81 -2.11 38.56
N SER A 17 25.67 -2.57 38.05
CA SER A 17 25.26 -2.39 36.66
C SER A 17 24.58 -1.02 36.50
N VAL A 18 24.81 -0.37 35.38
CA VAL A 18 24.20 0.95 35.04
C VAL A 18 23.20 0.74 33.93
N TYR A 19 21.99 1.17 34.15
CA TYR A 19 20.94 1.16 33.14
C TYR A 19 20.56 2.60 32.79
N ALA A 20 20.59 2.93 31.49
CA ALA A 20 20.29 4.25 30.97
C ALA A 20 19.51 4.11 29.65
N PRO A 21 18.19 3.82 29.74
CA PRO A 21 17.37 3.66 28.54
C PRO A 21 17.28 4.95 27.73
N ASP A 22 17.22 4.78 26.43
CA ASP A 22 17.04 5.89 25.48
C ASP A 22 15.61 6.46 25.56
N ALA A 23 15.39 7.62 24.91
CA ALA A 23 14.08 8.23 24.81
C ALA A 23 13.09 7.29 24.09
N GLY A 24 11.95 7.02 24.72
CA GLY A 24 10.93 6.09 24.20
C GLY A 24 11.16 4.63 24.59
N HIS A 25 12.17 4.34 25.40
CA HIS A 25 12.45 3.02 25.95
C HIS A 25 12.25 3.02 27.47
N GLU A 26 11.89 1.89 28.00
CA GLU A 26 11.93 1.57 29.43
C GLU A 26 12.71 0.28 29.63
N VAL A 27 13.52 0.22 30.69
CA VAL A 27 14.21 -1.01 31.08
C VAL A 27 13.51 -1.62 32.27
N VAL A 28 13.00 -2.84 32.06
CA VAL A 28 12.41 -3.65 33.13
C VAL A 28 13.52 -4.44 33.80
N LEU A 29 13.70 -4.26 35.10
CA LEU A 29 14.69 -4.95 35.89
C LEU A 29 14.16 -6.32 36.34
N VAL A 30 14.96 -7.36 36.05
CA VAL A 30 14.68 -8.72 36.51
C VAL A 30 15.77 -9.13 37.49
N GLU A 31 15.42 -9.24 38.76
CA GLU A 31 16.33 -9.62 39.83
C GLU A 31 16.55 -11.13 39.84
N LYS A 32 17.81 -11.54 39.82
CA LYS A 32 18.26 -12.96 39.93
C LYS A 32 19.30 -13.10 41.03
N PRO A 33 18.88 -12.95 42.32
CA PRO A 33 19.83 -12.96 43.44
C PRO A 33 20.58 -14.30 43.54
N TRP A 34 21.88 -14.22 43.77
CA TRP A 34 22.72 -15.44 43.91
C TRP A 34 22.56 -16.13 45.23
N PHE A 35 22.40 -15.38 46.33
CA PHE A 35 22.32 -15.95 47.69
C PHE A 35 21.14 -15.41 48.51
N PHE A 36 20.93 -14.09 48.53
CA PHE A 36 19.89 -13.46 49.35
C PHE A 36 19.16 -12.39 48.48
N GLY A 37 17.85 -12.26 48.71
CA GLY A 37 17.02 -11.25 48.05
C GLY A 37 15.73 -11.84 47.51
N HIS A 38 14.86 -10.98 47.06
CA HIS A 38 13.63 -11.36 46.34
C HIS A 38 13.94 -11.39 44.86
N GLY A 39 13.84 -12.56 44.24
CA GLY A 39 13.93 -12.67 42.78
C GLY A 39 12.62 -12.27 42.11
N GLY A 40 12.70 -11.83 40.86
CA GLY A 40 11.51 -11.52 40.05
C GLY A 40 11.65 -10.23 39.28
N VAL A 41 10.53 -9.78 38.74
CA VAL A 41 10.46 -8.54 37.94
C VAL A 41 10.18 -7.38 38.91
N ASP A 42 11.01 -6.34 38.82
CA ASP A 42 10.82 -5.11 39.59
C ASP A 42 9.54 -4.40 39.11
N PRO A 43 8.66 -3.98 40.02
CA PRO A 43 7.43 -3.28 39.66
C PRO A 43 7.66 -1.89 39.07
N ASP A 44 8.81 -1.29 39.30
CA ASP A 44 9.14 0.05 38.80
C ASP A 44 10.12 -0.02 37.63
N PRO A 45 9.70 0.28 36.37
CA PRO A 45 10.60 0.26 35.24
C PRO A 45 11.54 1.48 35.27
N VAL A 46 12.76 1.27 34.80
CA VAL A 46 13.73 2.36 34.64
C VAL A 46 13.32 3.20 33.43
N LYS A 47 12.95 4.44 33.67
CA LYS A 47 12.65 5.45 32.65
C LYS A 47 13.94 6.12 32.14
N PRO A 48 13.86 6.90 31.04
CA PRO A 48 15.01 7.65 30.54
C PRO A 48 15.72 8.43 31.65
N GLY A 49 16.99 8.13 31.83
CA GLY A 49 17.81 8.59 32.94
C GLY A 49 18.93 7.59 33.23
N ARG A 50 19.52 7.67 34.39
CA ARG A 50 20.57 6.72 34.81
C ARG A 50 20.22 6.10 36.16
N THR A 51 20.15 4.78 36.18
CA THR A 51 19.84 3.99 37.39
C THR A 51 20.94 2.96 37.61
N TYR A 52 21.28 2.71 38.86
CA TYR A 52 22.26 1.71 39.25
C TYR A 52 21.55 0.52 39.88
N ALA A 53 21.90 -0.68 39.48
CA ALA A 53 21.35 -1.91 40.02
C ALA A 53 22.47 -2.90 40.37
N ALA A 54 22.13 -3.94 41.11
CA ALA A 54 23.06 -5.01 41.49
C ALA A 54 23.52 -5.80 40.24
N LEU A 55 24.71 -6.39 40.29
CA LEU A 55 25.24 -7.24 39.21
C LEU A 55 24.33 -8.45 38.88
N SER A 56 23.56 -8.89 39.84
CA SER A 56 22.60 -10.00 39.67
C SER A 56 21.29 -9.58 39.00
N THR A 57 21.12 -8.29 38.67
CA THR A 57 19.92 -7.77 38.02
C THR A 57 20.16 -7.73 36.51
N GLN A 58 19.21 -8.26 35.75
CA GLN A 58 19.18 -8.21 34.31
C GLN A 58 18.17 -7.15 33.85
N GLY A 59 18.60 -6.20 33.03
CA GLY A 59 17.70 -5.24 32.40
C GLY A 59 17.15 -5.79 31.08
N VAL A 60 15.86 -5.68 30.88
CA VAL A 60 15.16 -6.00 29.63
C VAL A 60 14.65 -4.69 29.04
N ASP A 61 15.18 -4.31 27.89
CA ASP A 61 14.77 -3.09 27.18
C ASP A 61 13.44 -3.31 26.47
N VAL A 62 12.51 -2.37 26.66
CA VAL A 62 11.16 -2.38 26.10
C VAL A 62 10.89 -1.07 25.39
N TYR A 63 10.58 -1.14 24.10
CA TYR A 63 10.21 0.01 23.29
C TYR A 63 8.75 0.41 23.55
N MET A 64 8.53 1.62 24.04
CA MET A 64 7.22 2.11 24.49
C MET A 64 6.48 2.94 23.45
N GLN A 65 7.13 3.31 22.34
CA GLN A 65 6.49 4.04 21.26
C GLN A 65 5.79 3.08 20.28
N PRO A 66 4.93 3.59 19.40
CA PRO A 66 4.32 2.77 18.37
C PRO A 66 5.36 2.05 17.51
N MET A 67 5.29 0.74 17.47
CA MET A 67 6.16 -0.13 16.71
C MET A 67 5.40 -0.81 15.56
N LYS A 68 6.03 -0.90 14.41
CA LYS A 68 5.49 -1.58 13.25
C LYS A 68 5.86 -3.07 13.32
N ALA A 69 4.85 -3.92 13.22
CA ALA A 69 5.00 -5.36 13.07
C ALA A 69 4.48 -5.75 11.68
N GLU A 70 5.32 -6.36 10.89
CA GLU A 70 5.01 -6.86 9.55
C GLU A 70 4.86 -8.37 9.61
N THR A 71 3.84 -8.87 8.93
CA THR A 71 3.55 -10.31 8.87
C THR A 71 3.25 -10.70 7.44
N GLU A 72 4.04 -11.61 6.91
CA GLU A 72 3.79 -12.23 5.61
C GLU A 72 3.07 -13.57 5.81
N MET A 73 2.06 -13.78 5.00
CA MET A 73 1.30 -15.03 4.96
C MET A 73 1.29 -15.56 3.55
N HIS A 74 1.76 -16.77 3.40
CA HIS A 74 1.78 -17.49 2.14
C HIS A 74 0.70 -18.58 2.15
N ASP A 75 0.21 -18.95 0.96
CA ASP A 75 -0.70 -20.07 0.75
C ASP A 75 -2.00 -20.01 1.58
N THR A 76 -2.54 -18.81 1.79
CA THR A 76 -3.84 -18.65 2.42
C THR A 76 -4.94 -19.00 1.41
N MET A 77 -5.73 -20.03 1.69
CA MET A 77 -6.80 -20.49 0.81
C MET A 77 -8.04 -19.61 0.93
N THR A 78 -8.57 -19.18 -0.20
CA THR A 78 -9.87 -18.52 -0.33
C THR A 78 -11.02 -19.52 -0.34
N SER A 79 -12.28 -19.05 -0.30
CA SER A 79 -13.46 -19.91 -0.36
C SER A 79 -13.57 -20.69 -1.68
N ASP A 80 -13.01 -20.16 -2.77
CA ASP A 80 -12.95 -20.78 -4.11
C ASP A 80 -11.68 -21.62 -4.32
N GLY A 81 -10.93 -21.90 -3.25
CA GLY A 81 -9.78 -22.83 -3.28
C GLY A 81 -8.53 -22.26 -3.93
N VAL A 82 -8.44 -20.95 -4.13
CA VAL A 82 -7.25 -20.31 -4.70
C VAL A 82 -6.27 -19.95 -3.58
N PRO A 83 -5.01 -20.41 -3.63
CA PRO A 83 -3.99 -19.98 -2.69
C PRO A 83 -3.56 -18.54 -3.00
N ILE A 84 -3.55 -17.70 -1.99
CA ILE A 84 -3.16 -16.29 -2.09
C ILE A 84 -2.20 -15.93 -0.98
N SER A 85 -1.32 -14.98 -1.25
CA SER A 85 -0.38 -14.45 -0.28
C SER A 85 -0.79 -13.04 0.14
N PHE A 86 -0.60 -12.73 1.43
CA PHE A 86 -0.87 -11.42 2.00
C PHE A 86 0.36 -10.86 2.69
N HIS A 87 0.46 -9.54 2.67
CA HIS A 87 1.35 -8.77 3.51
C HIS A 87 0.52 -7.89 4.43
N ALA A 88 0.61 -8.13 5.72
CA ALA A 88 -0.16 -7.40 6.72
C ALA A 88 0.77 -6.58 7.61
N ILE A 89 0.31 -5.41 7.99
CA ILE A 89 1.03 -4.47 8.84
C ILE A 89 0.16 -4.15 10.05
N MET A 90 0.76 -4.25 11.23
CA MET A 90 0.17 -3.80 12.49
C MET A 90 1.07 -2.76 13.13
N VAL A 91 0.49 -1.73 13.70
CA VAL A 91 1.19 -0.79 14.57
C VAL A 91 0.67 -0.97 15.97
N LEU A 92 1.56 -1.43 16.84
CA LEU A 92 1.29 -1.77 18.24
C LEU A 92 2.05 -0.81 19.15
N GLN A 93 1.51 -0.52 20.31
CA GLN A 93 2.19 0.27 21.34
C GLN A 93 2.07 -0.45 22.67
N VAL A 94 3.20 -0.65 23.33
CA VAL A 94 3.24 -1.19 24.70
C VAL A 94 2.69 -0.13 25.65
N THR A 95 1.81 -0.54 26.56
CA THR A 95 1.20 0.33 27.56
C THR A 95 1.77 0.14 28.97
N ASP A 96 2.27 -1.07 29.26
CA ASP A 96 2.90 -1.42 30.54
C ASP A 96 4.03 -2.42 30.29
N SER A 97 5.26 -1.95 30.40
CA SER A 97 6.48 -2.72 30.14
C SER A 97 6.69 -3.83 31.18
N VAL A 98 6.37 -3.55 32.46
CA VAL A 98 6.57 -4.50 33.56
C VAL A 98 5.63 -5.68 33.43
N SER A 99 4.33 -5.43 33.26
CA SER A 99 3.33 -6.48 33.08
C SER A 99 3.60 -7.28 31.80
N LEU A 100 4.11 -6.65 30.75
CA LEU A 100 4.47 -7.33 29.50
C LEU A 100 5.57 -8.35 29.73
N ILE A 101 6.69 -7.93 30.32
CA ILE A 101 7.83 -8.82 30.56
C ILE A 101 7.51 -9.89 31.60
N LYS A 102 6.80 -9.52 32.68
CA LYS A 102 6.44 -10.44 33.76
C LYS A 102 5.55 -11.58 33.26
N ASN A 103 4.53 -11.30 32.47
CA ASN A 103 3.50 -12.26 32.11
C ASN A 103 3.73 -12.92 30.74
N PHE A 104 4.39 -12.24 29.80
CA PHE A 104 4.51 -12.68 28.41
C PHE A 104 5.96 -12.82 27.92
N GLY A 105 6.94 -12.26 28.65
CA GLY A 105 8.37 -12.35 28.32
C GLY A 105 8.79 -11.45 27.15
N THR A 106 10.04 -11.62 26.71
CA THR A 106 10.65 -10.82 25.65
C THR A 106 10.06 -11.10 24.26
N ASP A 107 9.69 -12.34 23.98
CA ASP A 107 9.15 -12.79 22.70
C ASP A 107 7.61 -12.74 22.66
N TRP A 108 7.02 -11.84 23.44
CA TRP A 108 5.57 -11.73 23.62
C TRP A 108 4.79 -11.63 22.29
N TYR A 109 5.32 -10.89 21.31
CA TYR A 109 4.68 -10.70 20.01
C TYR A 109 4.57 -12.03 19.26
N ARG A 110 5.70 -12.72 19.06
CA ARG A 110 5.77 -13.97 18.33
C ARG A 110 4.96 -15.07 19.01
N ASN A 111 5.10 -15.18 20.33
CA ASN A 111 4.51 -16.28 21.09
C ASN A 111 3.00 -16.13 21.31
N ASN A 112 2.49 -14.89 21.38
CA ASN A 112 1.11 -14.66 21.81
C ASN A 112 0.24 -13.98 20.75
N LEU A 113 0.80 -13.18 19.84
CA LEU A 113 0.01 -12.35 18.93
C LEU A 113 0.12 -12.75 17.46
N GLU A 114 1.31 -13.03 16.97
CA GLU A 114 1.56 -13.25 15.55
C GLU A 114 0.75 -14.43 14.98
N GLU A 115 0.80 -15.59 15.60
CA GLU A 115 0.08 -16.78 15.11
C GLU A 115 -1.44 -16.65 15.25
N GLN A 116 -1.92 -15.96 16.27
CA GLN A 116 -3.34 -15.68 16.41
C GLN A 116 -3.81 -14.70 15.33
N PHE A 117 -3.03 -13.68 15.06
CA PHE A 117 -3.30 -12.77 13.96
C PHE A 117 -3.37 -13.48 12.60
N LYS A 118 -2.38 -14.32 12.29
CA LYS A 118 -2.39 -15.17 11.09
C LYS A 118 -3.64 -16.04 11.00
N THR A 119 -4.08 -16.58 12.12
CA THR A 119 -5.28 -17.41 12.19
C THR A 119 -6.55 -16.60 11.92
N MET A 120 -6.67 -15.39 12.48
CA MET A 120 -7.79 -14.48 12.22
C MET A 120 -7.86 -14.09 10.74
N VAL A 121 -6.72 -13.75 10.13
CA VAL A 121 -6.65 -13.44 8.68
C VAL A 121 -7.10 -14.64 7.85
N ARG A 122 -6.57 -15.85 8.13
CA ARG A 122 -6.98 -17.07 7.42
C ARG A 122 -8.50 -17.33 7.54
N GLN A 123 -9.08 -17.09 8.70
CA GLN A 123 -10.52 -17.28 8.91
C GLN A 123 -11.35 -16.24 8.14
N ALA A 124 -10.93 -14.99 8.13
CA ALA A 124 -11.61 -13.94 7.39
C ALA A 124 -11.54 -14.16 5.87
N VAL A 125 -10.38 -14.60 5.37
CA VAL A 125 -10.15 -14.87 3.95
C VAL A 125 -10.93 -16.09 3.46
N ARG A 126 -10.99 -17.17 4.24
CA ARG A 126 -11.73 -18.39 3.89
C ARG A 126 -13.23 -18.18 3.65
N LYS A 127 -13.80 -17.11 4.17
CA LYS A 127 -15.21 -16.75 3.98
C LYS A 127 -15.46 -16.06 2.64
N ARG A 128 -14.42 -15.65 1.93
CA ARG A 128 -14.48 -14.77 0.76
C ARG A 128 -13.77 -15.39 -0.45
N GLY A 129 -14.26 -15.08 -1.64
CA GLY A 129 -13.63 -15.50 -2.89
C GLY A 129 -12.38 -14.68 -3.22
N MET A 130 -11.56 -15.20 -4.13
CA MET A 130 -10.35 -14.52 -4.57
C MET A 130 -10.64 -13.13 -5.16
N ASN A 131 -11.75 -12.98 -5.92
CA ASN A 131 -12.11 -11.70 -6.52
C ASN A 131 -12.43 -10.63 -5.47
N GLU A 132 -13.08 -11.01 -4.39
CA GLU A 132 -13.39 -10.11 -3.28
C GLU A 132 -12.12 -9.70 -2.54
N THR A 133 -11.23 -10.65 -2.26
CA THR A 133 -10.01 -10.42 -1.49
C THR A 133 -8.90 -9.71 -2.27
N ALA A 134 -8.89 -9.79 -3.61
CA ALA A 134 -7.85 -9.20 -4.44
C ALA A 134 -8.23 -7.86 -5.10
N ILE A 135 -9.52 -7.61 -5.31
CA ILE A 135 -9.99 -6.48 -6.14
C ILE A 135 -10.92 -5.54 -5.38
N SER A 136 -11.87 -6.09 -4.61
CA SER A 136 -12.90 -5.28 -3.98
C SER A 136 -12.35 -4.51 -2.79
N THR A 137 -12.27 -3.19 -2.89
CA THR A 137 -11.85 -2.31 -1.79
C THR A 137 -12.80 -2.42 -0.60
N THR A 138 -14.10 -2.48 -0.85
CA THR A 138 -15.11 -2.64 0.21
C THR A 138 -15.01 -3.97 0.95
N ALA A 139 -14.64 -5.04 0.25
CA ALA A 139 -14.41 -6.34 0.89
C ALA A 139 -13.10 -6.34 1.71
N LEU A 140 -12.06 -5.65 1.24
CA LEU A 140 -10.81 -5.48 1.98
C LEU A 140 -11.03 -4.64 3.25
N ASP A 141 -11.75 -3.54 3.16
CA ASP A 141 -12.11 -2.72 4.33
C ASP A 141 -12.91 -3.53 5.37
N ALA A 142 -13.86 -4.37 4.91
CA ALA A 142 -14.62 -5.27 5.79
C ALA A 142 -13.75 -6.36 6.42
N ILE A 143 -12.72 -6.86 5.73
CA ILE A 143 -11.74 -7.79 6.28
C ILE A 143 -10.92 -7.08 7.38
N ASP A 144 -10.44 -5.89 7.11
CA ASP A 144 -9.67 -5.11 8.06
C ASP A 144 -10.47 -4.82 9.34
N ASP A 145 -11.73 -4.43 9.21
CA ASP A 145 -12.60 -4.15 10.35
C ASP A 145 -12.93 -5.41 11.16
N GLU A 146 -13.22 -6.54 10.50
CA GLU A 146 -13.48 -7.83 11.15
C GLU A 146 -12.25 -8.29 11.96
N ILE A 147 -11.07 -8.25 11.35
CA ILE A 147 -9.83 -8.69 12.00
C ILE A 147 -9.43 -7.72 13.11
N ARG A 148 -9.57 -6.41 12.90
CA ARG A 148 -9.30 -5.39 13.91
C ARG A 148 -10.16 -5.60 15.16
N GLY A 149 -11.46 -5.83 14.98
CA GLY A 149 -12.38 -6.11 16.08
C GLY A 149 -12.01 -7.37 16.85
N ALA A 150 -11.71 -8.46 16.13
CA ALA A 150 -11.28 -9.72 16.72
C ALA A 150 -9.94 -9.57 17.48
N LEU A 151 -8.98 -8.85 16.91
CA LEU A 151 -7.66 -8.64 17.51
C LEU A 151 -7.72 -7.79 18.79
N VAL A 152 -8.50 -6.71 18.78
CA VAL A 152 -8.73 -5.87 19.97
C VAL A 152 -9.38 -6.68 21.09
N THR A 153 -10.38 -7.50 20.76
CA THR A 153 -11.03 -8.40 21.71
C THR A 153 -10.05 -9.39 22.29
N PHE A 154 -9.24 -10.03 21.44
CA PHE A 154 -8.22 -10.98 21.87
C PHE A 154 -7.16 -10.36 22.81
N ILE A 155 -6.63 -9.18 22.45
CA ILE A 155 -5.67 -8.44 23.27
C ILE A 155 -6.25 -8.19 24.66
N LYS A 156 -7.52 -7.79 24.73
CA LYS A 156 -8.23 -7.52 25.98
C LYS A 156 -8.49 -8.79 26.80
N GLU A 157 -8.95 -9.86 26.17
CA GLU A 157 -9.22 -11.15 26.82
C GLU A 157 -7.96 -11.80 27.40
N LYS A 158 -6.85 -11.69 26.68
CA LYS A 158 -5.55 -12.19 27.14
C LYS A 158 -4.86 -11.28 28.16
N GLY A 159 -5.37 -10.06 28.36
CA GLY A 159 -4.74 -9.07 29.23
C GLY A 159 -3.36 -8.64 28.74
N LEU A 160 -3.12 -8.68 27.43
CA LEU A 160 -1.87 -8.18 26.84
C LEU A 160 -1.78 -6.66 27.03
N PRO A 161 -0.73 -6.13 27.69
CA PRO A 161 -0.58 -4.71 27.94
C PRO A 161 -0.05 -3.98 26.71
N VAL A 162 -0.75 -4.15 25.59
CA VAL A 162 -0.45 -3.49 24.31
C VAL A 162 -1.72 -2.90 23.73
N LYS A 163 -1.56 -1.80 22.99
CA LYS A 163 -2.64 -1.12 22.29
C LYS A 163 -2.41 -1.27 20.78
N LEU A 164 -3.44 -1.69 20.08
CA LEU A 164 -3.47 -1.65 18.61
C LEU A 164 -3.76 -0.22 18.17
N ILE A 165 -2.83 0.41 17.44
CA ILE A 165 -2.98 1.76 16.90
C ILE A 165 -3.65 1.70 15.53
N THR A 166 -3.07 0.92 14.62
CA THR A 166 -3.64 0.67 13.30
C THR A 166 -3.27 -0.72 12.81
N MET A 167 -4.05 -1.22 11.89
CA MET A 167 -3.81 -2.50 11.22
C MET A 167 -4.33 -2.40 9.79
N THR A 168 -3.61 -2.99 8.88
CA THR A 168 -4.01 -3.11 7.48
C THR A 168 -3.56 -4.45 6.94
N VAL A 169 -4.51 -5.20 6.41
CA VAL A 169 -4.21 -6.40 5.60
C VAL A 169 -4.11 -5.93 4.16
N GLY A 170 -2.93 -6.03 3.59
CA GLY A 170 -2.69 -5.63 2.21
C GLY A 170 -3.50 -6.46 1.21
N ARG A 171 -3.52 -6.03 -0.03
CA ARG A 171 -4.20 -6.76 -1.10
C ARG A 171 -3.62 -8.17 -1.25
N ALA A 172 -4.51 -9.11 -1.49
CA ALA A 172 -4.13 -10.48 -1.83
C ALA A 172 -3.28 -10.52 -3.11
N ASN A 173 -2.22 -11.28 -3.06
CA ASN A 173 -1.37 -11.55 -4.21
C ASN A 173 -1.65 -12.97 -4.72
N PRO A 174 -2.46 -13.13 -5.79
CA PRO A 174 -2.76 -14.43 -6.36
C PRO A 174 -1.55 -14.99 -7.13
N PRO A 175 -1.52 -16.30 -7.42
CA PRO A 175 -0.49 -16.92 -8.24
C PRO A 175 -0.36 -16.27 -9.63
N ASP A 176 0.84 -16.28 -10.19
CA ASP A 176 1.14 -15.60 -11.45
C ASP A 176 0.31 -16.10 -12.64
N ALA A 177 -0.05 -17.38 -12.68
CA ALA A 177 -0.94 -17.93 -13.69
C ALA A 177 -2.31 -17.22 -13.70
N ILE A 178 -2.87 -16.95 -12.53
CA ILE A 178 -4.16 -16.26 -12.39
C ILE A 178 -4.03 -14.77 -12.69
N LYS A 179 -2.92 -14.14 -12.30
CA LYS A 179 -2.63 -12.75 -12.67
C LYS A 179 -2.57 -12.59 -14.18
N ASN A 180 -1.83 -13.45 -14.87
CA ASN A 180 -1.66 -13.39 -16.32
C ASN A 180 -3.00 -13.59 -17.05
N GLN A 181 -3.79 -14.57 -16.63
CA GLN A 181 -5.13 -14.79 -17.19
C GLN A 181 -6.04 -13.56 -17.00
N ARG A 182 -5.97 -12.89 -15.87
CA ARG A 182 -6.75 -11.67 -15.61
C ARG A 182 -6.29 -10.48 -16.43
N ILE A 183 -4.97 -10.30 -16.59
CA ILE A 183 -4.41 -9.26 -17.46
C ILE A 183 -4.89 -9.49 -18.89
N GLU A 184 -4.87 -10.71 -19.37
CA GLU A 184 -5.36 -11.04 -20.70
C GLU A 184 -6.86 -10.75 -20.86
N THR A 185 -7.68 -11.19 -19.90
CA THR A 185 -9.14 -10.91 -19.91
C THR A 185 -9.42 -9.42 -19.91
N ALA A 186 -8.78 -8.65 -19.00
CA ALA A 186 -8.92 -7.20 -18.92
C ALA A 186 -8.48 -6.49 -20.22
N THR A 187 -7.41 -7.00 -20.85
CA THR A 187 -6.91 -6.47 -22.13
C THR A 187 -7.93 -6.71 -23.25
N GLN A 188 -8.56 -7.88 -23.29
CA GLN A 188 -9.60 -8.19 -24.27
C GLN A 188 -10.85 -7.35 -24.06
N GLU A 189 -11.30 -7.19 -22.83
CA GLU A 189 -12.43 -6.32 -22.49
C GLU A 189 -12.15 -4.86 -22.90
N GLN A 190 -10.96 -4.36 -22.65
CA GLN A 190 -10.54 -3.03 -23.06
C GLN A 190 -10.53 -2.87 -24.60
N ARG A 191 -10.07 -3.90 -25.32
CA ARG A 191 -10.12 -3.90 -26.80
C ARG A 191 -11.53 -3.84 -27.32
N ILE A 192 -12.46 -4.65 -26.76
CA ILE A 192 -13.87 -4.63 -27.16
C ILE A 192 -14.48 -3.24 -26.92
N GLN A 193 -14.21 -2.62 -25.78
CA GLN A 193 -14.69 -1.27 -25.49
C GLN A 193 -14.12 -0.23 -26.45
N THR A 194 -12.82 -0.31 -26.76
CA THR A 194 -12.16 0.58 -27.73
C THR A 194 -12.76 0.41 -29.12
N GLU A 195 -12.98 -0.81 -29.59
CA GLU A 195 -13.61 -1.10 -30.87
C GLU A 195 -15.04 -0.57 -30.95
N GLN A 196 -15.80 -0.70 -29.88
CA GLN A 196 -17.16 -0.15 -29.80
C GLN A 196 -17.14 1.39 -29.90
N GLN A 197 -16.25 2.05 -29.17
CA GLN A 197 -16.09 3.51 -29.23
C GLN A 197 -15.64 3.96 -30.63
N THR A 198 -14.71 3.24 -31.25
CA THR A 198 -14.25 3.53 -32.60
C THR A 198 -15.38 3.42 -33.61
N ARG A 199 -16.20 2.35 -33.54
CA ARG A 199 -17.38 2.21 -34.40
C ARG A 199 -18.37 3.36 -34.21
N LEU A 200 -18.65 3.75 -32.98
CA LEU A 200 -19.53 4.89 -32.70
C LEU A 200 -18.96 6.20 -33.28
N ALA A 201 -17.67 6.43 -33.11
CA ALA A 201 -16.99 7.59 -33.66
C ALA A 201 -17.04 7.61 -35.21
N GLU A 202 -16.86 6.44 -35.85
CA GLU A 202 -16.97 6.32 -37.32
C GLU A 202 -18.39 6.59 -37.83
N VAL A 203 -19.41 6.09 -37.14
CA VAL A 203 -20.81 6.38 -37.44
C VAL A 203 -21.10 7.88 -37.33
N GLN A 204 -20.63 8.51 -36.25
CA GLN A 204 -20.80 9.96 -36.07
C GLN A 204 -20.03 10.76 -37.13
N ARG A 205 -18.80 10.33 -37.48
CA ARG A 205 -18.02 10.97 -38.54
C ARG A 205 -18.74 10.87 -39.89
N LYS A 206 -19.26 9.67 -40.21
CA LYS A 206 -20.03 9.47 -41.44
C LYS A 206 -21.26 10.38 -41.48
N SER A 207 -22.04 10.45 -40.41
CA SER A 207 -23.22 11.32 -40.36
C SER A 207 -22.83 12.80 -40.46
N ALA A 208 -21.73 13.22 -39.86
CA ALA A 208 -21.22 14.59 -39.97
C ALA A 208 -20.75 14.93 -41.42
N GLU A 209 -20.10 13.98 -42.07
CA GLU A 209 -19.69 14.14 -43.47
C GLU A 209 -20.89 14.21 -44.44
N GLU A 210 -21.91 13.39 -44.22
CA GLU A 210 -23.17 13.42 -44.97
C GLU A 210 -23.91 14.76 -44.76
N ALA A 211 -23.97 15.27 -43.53
CA ALA A 211 -24.55 16.57 -43.20
C ALA A 211 -23.77 17.72 -43.86
N ARG A 212 -22.42 17.65 -43.87
CA ARG A 212 -21.60 18.63 -44.58
C ARG A 212 -21.83 18.60 -46.09
N ALA A 213 -21.87 17.39 -46.68
CA ALA A 213 -22.13 17.25 -48.11
C ALA A 213 -23.53 17.78 -48.49
N ALA A 214 -24.54 17.54 -47.65
CA ALA A 214 -25.86 18.10 -47.85
C ALA A 214 -25.87 19.64 -47.74
N ALA A 215 -25.17 20.21 -46.75
CA ALA A 215 -25.04 21.64 -46.56
C ALA A 215 -24.29 22.30 -47.73
N ASP A 216 -23.21 21.69 -48.20
CA ASP A 216 -22.43 22.19 -49.38
C ASP A 216 -23.26 22.15 -50.65
N ASN A 217 -24.06 21.11 -50.86
CA ASN A 217 -24.96 21.04 -52.01
C ASN A 217 -26.09 22.11 -51.92
N ALA A 218 -26.70 22.33 -50.78
CA ALA A 218 -27.68 23.37 -50.57
C ALA A 218 -27.10 24.76 -50.81
N TYR A 219 -25.91 25.03 -50.29
CA TYR A 219 -25.18 26.27 -50.51
C TYR A 219 -24.86 26.48 -52.02
N ARG A 220 -24.32 25.47 -52.69
CA ARG A 220 -24.05 25.53 -54.14
C ARG A 220 -25.28 25.85 -54.95
N GLN A 221 -26.43 25.22 -54.62
CA GLN A 221 -27.71 25.50 -55.31
C GLN A 221 -28.21 26.92 -55.06
N ALA A 222 -28.11 27.42 -53.83
CA ALA A 222 -28.54 28.75 -53.44
C ALA A 222 -27.80 29.87 -54.19
N ILE A 223 -26.49 29.66 -54.45
CA ILE A 223 -25.67 30.64 -55.19
C ILE A 223 -25.66 30.39 -56.70
N GLY A 224 -26.34 29.37 -57.21
CA GLY A 224 -26.49 29.06 -58.64
C GLY A 224 -25.21 28.60 -59.35
N LEU A 225 -24.22 28.03 -58.62
CA LEU A 225 -22.96 27.54 -59.17
C LEU A 225 -23.11 26.12 -59.75
N SER A 226 -22.38 25.86 -60.86
CA SER A 226 -22.18 24.49 -61.34
C SER A 226 -21.27 23.70 -60.37
N PRO A 227 -21.27 22.36 -60.42
CA PRO A 227 -20.36 21.56 -59.60
C PRO A 227 -18.87 21.92 -59.79
N GLU A 228 -18.45 22.16 -61.01
CA GLU A 228 -17.07 22.56 -61.34
C GLU A 228 -16.71 23.93 -60.75
N GLN A 229 -17.61 24.91 -60.87
CA GLN A 229 -17.40 26.23 -60.29
C GLN A 229 -17.34 26.21 -58.77
N TYR A 230 -18.13 25.35 -58.15
CA TYR A 230 -18.08 25.17 -56.71
C TYR A 230 -16.75 24.56 -56.21
N VAL A 231 -16.23 23.58 -56.94
CA VAL A 231 -14.91 22.98 -56.61
C VAL A 231 -13.80 24.06 -56.74
N GLN A 232 -13.88 24.91 -57.79
CA GLN A 232 -12.92 26.01 -57.94
C GLN A 232 -13.03 27.04 -56.79
N LEU A 233 -14.24 27.39 -56.37
CA LEU A 233 -14.46 28.27 -55.21
C LEU A 233 -13.83 27.68 -53.94
N LYS A 234 -14.09 26.40 -53.68
CA LYS A 234 -13.52 25.70 -52.52
C LYS A 234 -11.97 25.60 -52.61
N ARG A 235 -11.41 25.46 -53.79
CA ARG A 235 -9.98 25.50 -53.97
C ARG A 235 -9.40 26.87 -53.59
N ILE A 236 -10.01 27.96 -54.06
CA ILE A 236 -9.57 29.33 -53.75
C ILE A 236 -9.68 29.61 -52.24
N GLU A 237 -10.79 29.20 -51.58
CA GLU A 237 -10.95 29.32 -50.12
C GLU A 237 -9.86 28.55 -49.37
N MET A 238 -9.54 27.34 -49.78
CA MET A 238 -8.47 26.54 -49.19
C MET A 238 -7.10 27.19 -49.35
N GLU A 239 -6.79 27.67 -50.58
CA GLU A 239 -5.57 28.38 -50.92
C GLU A 239 -5.41 29.65 -50.06
N GLN A 240 -6.45 30.44 -49.91
CA GLN A 240 -6.46 31.61 -49.04
C GLN A 240 -6.21 31.27 -47.57
N ARG A 241 -6.81 30.19 -47.06
CA ARG A 241 -6.63 29.77 -45.67
C ARG A 241 -5.21 29.31 -45.40
N VAL A 242 -4.67 28.46 -46.27
CA VAL A 242 -3.30 27.95 -46.15
C VAL A 242 -2.27 29.06 -46.28
N CYS A 243 -2.51 30.04 -47.18
CA CYS A 243 -1.59 31.14 -47.37
C CYS A 243 -1.72 32.27 -46.35
N ALA A 244 -2.80 32.35 -45.61
CA ALA A 244 -2.94 33.29 -44.49
C ALA A 244 -2.04 32.92 -43.30
N GLU A 245 -1.77 31.63 -43.10
CA GLU A 245 -0.96 31.12 -42.00
C GLU A 245 0.50 30.88 -42.36
N ALA A 246 0.85 30.73 -43.66
CA ALA A 246 2.22 30.42 -44.11
C ALA A 246 2.52 31.12 -45.44
N LYS A 247 3.82 31.40 -45.70
CA LYS A 247 4.28 31.84 -47.02
C LYS A 247 4.15 30.68 -48.00
N CYS A 248 3.16 30.74 -48.89
CA CYS A 248 2.95 29.71 -49.88
C CYS A 248 3.32 30.20 -51.27
N THR A 249 3.88 29.28 -52.06
CA THR A 249 4.07 29.46 -53.51
C THR A 249 3.26 28.38 -54.21
N PHE A 250 2.27 28.77 -55.00
CA PHE A 250 1.50 27.83 -55.80
C PHE A 250 2.19 27.65 -57.15
N ILE A 251 2.46 26.41 -57.50
CA ILE A 251 2.94 26.04 -58.81
C ILE A 251 1.74 25.47 -59.60
N GLU A 252 1.14 26.25 -60.45
CA GLU A 252 0.11 25.78 -61.36
C GLU A 252 0.78 25.05 -62.55
N ASN A 253 0.63 23.72 -62.54
CA ASN A 253 1.04 22.91 -63.66
C ASN A 253 -0.23 22.46 -64.41
N SER A 254 -0.38 22.92 -65.62
CA SER A 254 -1.53 22.63 -66.48
C SER A 254 -1.58 21.13 -66.82
N GLY A 255 -2.17 20.34 -65.99
CA GLY A 255 -2.42 18.92 -66.19
C GLY A 255 -1.98 17.92 -65.12
N ALA A 256 -1.44 18.38 -64.02
CA ALA A 256 -1.09 17.51 -62.87
C ALA A 256 -1.70 18.05 -61.56
N LEU A 257 -2.03 17.16 -60.62
CA LEU A 257 -2.49 17.52 -59.28
C LEU A 257 -1.44 18.39 -58.56
N PRO A 258 -1.83 19.43 -57.82
CA PRO A 258 -0.89 20.31 -57.13
C PRO A 258 -0.11 19.52 -56.07
N VAL A 259 1.23 19.58 -56.17
CA VAL A 259 2.12 19.03 -55.15
C VAL A 259 2.40 20.14 -54.13
N PHE A 260 1.98 19.94 -52.89
CA PHE A 260 2.25 20.85 -51.77
C PHE A 260 3.66 20.59 -51.23
N GLY A 261 4.56 21.55 -51.39
CA GLY A 261 5.85 21.53 -50.70
C GLY A 261 5.78 22.44 -49.47
N VAL A 262 5.91 21.83 -48.26
CA VAL A 262 6.11 22.58 -47.03
C VAL A 262 7.62 22.75 -46.85
N LYS A 263 8.09 23.99 -46.67
CA LYS A 263 9.44 24.31 -46.18
C LYS A 263 9.41 24.64 -44.71
#